data_dd2b129c7bdf6135ccecb0ad7077bd33
#
_entry.id   dd2b129c7bdf6135ccecb0ad7077bd33
#
_cell.length_a   1.000
_cell.length_b   1.000
_cell.length_c   1.000
_cell.angle_alpha   90.00
_cell.angle_beta   90.00
_cell.angle_gamma   90.00
#
_symmetry.space_group_name_H-M   'P 1'
#
loop_
_entity.id
_entity.type
_entity.pdbx_description
1 polymer ?
#
loop_
_entity_poly.entity_id
_entity_poly.type
_entity_poly.pdbx_seq_one_letter_code
_entity_poly.pdbx_strand_id
1 'polypeptide(L)'
;LAKAFVNGCDRGHILRTIHADWRWLNRDVHTKYDAIICLGNSFTHLHDESDRRKALAEFYAALKHDGVLILDHRNYDQMLDEGFSSKHTYYYCGDNVKAEPEHIDDGLARFRYEFPDESVFHLNMFPLRKKYVDRLMHEVGFQRVTCYGDFKETYHQDDPDFFIHIAEKKYYSPDEADQDE
;
A
#
# COMPACT_ATOMS: atom_id res chain seq x y z
N LEU A 1 -11.29 -6.31 14.62
CA LEU A 1 -11.46 -5.22 13.65
C LEU A 1 -12.44 -5.60 12.53
N ALA A 2 -12.25 -6.71 11.81
CA ALA A 2 -13.15 -7.16 10.74
C ALA A 2 -14.62 -7.35 11.21
N LYS A 3 -14.85 -7.89 12.42
CA LYS A 3 -16.20 -8.04 12.98
C LYS A 3 -16.89 -6.71 13.28
N ALA A 4 -16.15 -5.68 13.70
CA ALA A 4 -16.71 -4.35 13.95
C ALA A 4 -17.15 -3.65 12.66
N PHE A 5 -16.41 -3.87 11.56
CA PHE A 5 -16.73 -3.31 10.26
C PHE A 5 -17.98 -3.95 9.65
N VAL A 6 -18.12 -5.28 9.77
CA VAL A 6 -19.30 -6.03 9.29
C VAL A 6 -20.58 -5.59 10.03
N ASN A 7 -20.48 -5.31 11.33
CA ASN A 7 -21.63 -4.86 12.14
C ASN A 7 -22.06 -3.41 11.87
N GLY A 8 -21.20 -2.59 11.22
CA GLY A 8 -21.52 -1.21 10.82
C GLY A 8 -22.19 -1.08 9.45
N CYS A 9 -22.20 -2.14 8.65
CA CYS A 9 -22.81 -2.13 7.32
C CYS A 9 -24.30 -2.55 7.38
N ASP A 10 -25.17 -1.58 7.63
CA ASP A 10 -26.63 -1.75 7.82
C ASP A 10 -27.40 -2.02 6.50
N ARG A 11 -26.76 -2.50 5.42
CA ARG A 11 -27.36 -2.68 4.10
C ARG A 11 -27.38 -4.09 3.54
N GLY A 12 -27.31 -5.11 4.39
CA GLY A 12 -27.49 -6.50 3.95
C GLY A 12 -26.42 -7.06 3.00
N HIS A 13 -25.30 -6.34 2.79
CA HIS A 13 -24.16 -6.83 2.04
C HIS A 13 -23.29 -7.69 2.93
N ILE A 14 -23.20 -8.97 2.62
CA ILE A 14 -22.31 -9.91 3.32
C ILE A 14 -20.88 -9.65 2.84
N LEU A 15 -20.09 -9.01 3.70
CA LEU A 15 -18.63 -8.97 3.49
C LEU A 15 -18.07 -10.36 3.80
N ARG A 16 -17.54 -11.01 2.79
CA ARG A 16 -16.82 -12.26 2.95
C ARG A 16 -15.40 -11.98 3.37
N THR A 17 -14.99 -12.49 4.53
CA THR A 17 -13.59 -12.43 4.99
C THR A 17 -12.91 -13.76 4.68
N ILE A 18 -11.67 -13.68 4.16
CA ILE A 18 -10.82 -14.82 3.87
C ILE A 18 -9.49 -14.60 4.58
N HIS A 19 -9.02 -15.57 5.33
CA HIS A 19 -7.67 -15.56 5.86
C HIS A 19 -6.74 -16.14 4.81
N ALA A 20 -5.92 -15.28 4.19
CA ALA A 20 -5.00 -15.66 3.13
C ALA A 20 -3.66 -14.96 3.31
N ASP A 21 -2.59 -15.60 2.86
CA ASP A 21 -1.27 -14.99 2.71
C ASP A 21 -1.19 -14.35 1.31
N TRP A 22 -0.79 -13.09 1.23
CA TRP A 22 -0.68 -12.36 -0.04
C TRP A 22 0.26 -13.04 -1.04
N ARG A 23 1.31 -13.72 -0.56
CA ARG A 23 2.27 -14.44 -1.38
C ARG A 23 1.69 -15.70 -2.04
N TRP A 24 0.50 -16.11 -1.61
CA TRP A 24 -0.22 -17.29 -2.07
C TRP A 24 -1.72 -17.01 -2.21
N LEU A 25 -2.06 -15.77 -2.56
CA LEU A 25 -3.45 -15.30 -2.57
C LEU A 25 -4.36 -16.18 -3.43
N ASN A 26 -3.91 -16.55 -4.64
CA ASN A 26 -4.72 -17.32 -5.59
C ASN A 26 -4.91 -18.79 -5.16
N ARG A 27 -4.20 -19.28 -4.15
CA ARG A 27 -4.49 -20.58 -3.52
C ARG A 27 -5.80 -20.57 -2.76
N ASP A 28 -6.11 -19.45 -2.10
CA ASP A 28 -7.25 -19.33 -1.16
C ASP A 28 -8.39 -18.48 -1.77
N VAL A 29 -8.07 -17.66 -2.76
CA VAL A 29 -8.99 -16.74 -3.45
C VAL A 29 -9.08 -17.13 -4.92
N HIS A 30 -10.22 -17.69 -5.33
CA HIS A 30 -10.42 -18.22 -6.69
C HIS A 30 -11.23 -17.29 -7.61
N THR A 31 -11.71 -16.16 -7.07
CA THR A 31 -12.50 -15.17 -7.83
C THR A 31 -11.57 -14.11 -8.39
N LYS A 32 -11.90 -13.60 -9.58
CA LYS A 32 -11.23 -12.43 -10.17
C LYS A 32 -11.99 -11.16 -9.82
N TYR A 33 -11.25 -10.09 -9.56
CA TYR A 33 -11.78 -8.82 -9.08
C TYR A 33 -11.53 -7.69 -10.07
N ASP A 34 -12.43 -6.71 -10.07
CA ASP A 34 -12.28 -5.48 -10.84
C ASP A 34 -11.27 -4.53 -10.19
N ALA A 35 -11.16 -4.59 -8.85
CA ALA A 35 -10.19 -3.82 -8.10
C ALA A 35 -9.63 -4.62 -6.92
N ILE A 36 -8.36 -4.40 -6.60
CA ILE A 36 -7.69 -4.82 -5.38
C ILE A 36 -7.20 -3.56 -4.67
N ILE A 37 -7.45 -3.48 -3.36
CA ILE A 37 -7.09 -2.32 -2.55
C ILE A 37 -6.15 -2.79 -1.43
N CYS A 38 -4.92 -2.29 -1.41
CA CYS A 38 -3.89 -2.56 -0.41
C CYS A 38 -3.45 -1.24 0.23
N LEU A 39 -4.12 -0.84 1.29
CA LEU A 39 -3.95 0.48 1.92
C LEU A 39 -3.38 0.39 3.33
N GLY A 40 -3.10 1.56 3.89
CA GLY A 40 -2.61 1.71 5.24
C GLY A 40 -1.14 1.35 5.40
N ASN A 41 -0.33 1.59 4.38
CA ASN A 41 1.10 1.27 4.39
C ASN A 41 1.37 -0.24 4.59
N SER A 42 0.37 -1.10 4.29
CA SER A 42 0.40 -2.53 4.65
C SER A 42 1.43 -3.31 3.85
N PHE A 43 1.71 -2.90 2.60
CA PHE A 43 2.66 -3.60 1.72
C PHE A 43 4.10 -3.56 2.24
N THR A 44 4.42 -2.58 3.08
CA THR A 44 5.75 -2.40 3.71
C THR A 44 6.12 -3.50 4.71
N HIS A 45 5.15 -4.33 5.13
CA HIS A 45 5.41 -5.49 5.99
C HIS A 45 6.03 -6.69 5.26
N LEU A 46 6.14 -6.63 3.94
CA LEU A 46 6.90 -7.61 3.16
C LEU A 46 8.37 -7.17 3.07
N HIS A 47 9.21 -7.70 3.97
CA HIS A 47 10.62 -7.29 4.07
C HIS A 47 11.49 -7.83 2.94
N ASP A 48 11.18 -9.02 2.41
CA ASP A 48 11.93 -9.61 1.32
C ASP A 48 11.44 -9.14 -0.05
N GLU A 49 12.37 -8.82 -0.95
CA GLU A 49 12.03 -8.42 -2.32
C GLU A 49 11.29 -9.51 -3.08
N SER A 50 11.71 -10.77 -2.90
CA SER A 50 11.04 -11.92 -3.50
C SER A 50 9.58 -12.04 -3.05
N ASP A 51 9.29 -11.77 -1.78
CA ASP A 51 7.94 -11.78 -1.23
C ASP A 51 7.09 -10.62 -1.77
N ARG A 52 7.67 -9.42 -1.89
CA ARG A 52 6.98 -8.27 -2.52
C ARG A 52 6.62 -8.55 -3.98
N ARG A 53 7.59 -9.05 -4.75
CA ARG A 53 7.39 -9.43 -6.16
C ARG A 53 6.31 -10.49 -6.31
N LYS A 54 6.34 -11.50 -5.46
CA LYS A 54 5.37 -12.58 -5.45
C LYS A 54 3.97 -12.08 -5.09
N ALA A 55 3.83 -11.27 -4.04
CA ALA A 55 2.53 -10.71 -3.66
C ALA A 55 1.93 -9.83 -4.77
N LEU A 56 2.72 -8.99 -5.44
CA LEU A 56 2.25 -8.21 -6.58
C LEU A 56 1.83 -9.09 -7.77
N ALA A 57 2.57 -10.16 -8.05
CA ALA A 57 2.20 -11.12 -9.09
C ALA A 57 0.88 -11.85 -8.75
N GLU A 58 0.66 -12.18 -7.47
CA GLU A 58 -0.59 -12.77 -6.99
C GLU A 58 -1.77 -11.77 -7.11
N PHE A 59 -1.55 -10.49 -6.79
CA PHE A 59 -2.56 -9.45 -7.00
C PHE A 59 -2.88 -9.28 -8.49
N TYR A 60 -1.85 -9.19 -9.33
CA TYR A 60 -2.03 -9.13 -10.79
C TYR A 60 -2.83 -10.33 -11.32
N ALA A 61 -2.50 -11.54 -10.85
CA ALA A 61 -3.20 -12.74 -11.25
C ALA A 61 -4.67 -12.76 -10.76
N ALA A 62 -4.98 -12.17 -9.59
CA ALA A 62 -6.33 -12.10 -9.05
C ALA A 62 -7.20 -11.00 -9.70
N LEU A 63 -6.61 -10.05 -10.42
CA LEU A 63 -7.34 -9.04 -11.17
C LEU A 63 -7.93 -9.60 -12.47
N LYS A 64 -9.12 -9.11 -12.84
CA LYS A 64 -9.69 -9.26 -14.17
C LYS A 64 -8.86 -8.46 -15.19
N HIS A 65 -9.13 -8.66 -16.48
CA HIS A 65 -8.72 -7.72 -17.52
C HIS A 65 -9.35 -6.35 -17.23
N ASP A 66 -8.64 -5.27 -17.45
CA ASP A 66 -8.99 -3.89 -17.08
C ASP A 66 -9.17 -3.64 -15.56
N GLY A 67 -8.77 -4.60 -14.74
CA GLY A 67 -8.77 -4.45 -13.30
C GLY A 67 -7.62 -3.57 -12.80
N VAL A 68 -7.82 -2.97 -11.62
CA VAL A 68 -6.85 -2.03 -11.02
C VAL A 68 -6.37 -2.49 -9.65
N LEU A 69 -5.10 -2.27 -9.36
CA LEU A 69 -4.54 -2.34 -8.01
C LEU A 69 -4.36 -0.91 -7.49
N ILE A 70 -4.90 -0.64 -6.31
CA ILE A 70 -4.66 0.60 -5.56
C ILE A 70 -3.79 0.24 -4.35
N LEU A 71 -2.58 0.79 -4.29
CA LEU A 71 -1.63 0.53 -3.22
C LEU A 71 -1.10 1.84 -2.67
N ASP A 72 -1.13 2.01 -1.34
CA ASP A 72 -0.50 3.14 -0.69
C ASP A 72 0.75 2.74 0.11
N HIS A 73 1.63 3.70 0.27
CA HIS A 73 2.71 3.65 1.26
C HIS A 73 3.14 5.06 1.63
N ARG A 74 3.82 5.20 2.79
CA ARG A 74 4.39 6.49 3.21
C ARG A 74 5.44 6.97 2.23
N ASN A 75 5.65 8.29 2.22
CA ASN A 75 6.75 8.90 1.47
C ASN A 75 8.09 8.59 2.14
N TYR A 76 8.61 7.38 1.86
CA TYR A 76 9.91 6.96 2.36
C TYR A 76 11.06 7.63 1.61
N ASP A 77 10.84 8.20 0.42
CA ASP A 77 11.86 8.98 -0.27
C ASP A 77 12.25 10.18 0.60
N GLN A 78 11.26 10.95 1.06
CA GLN A 78 11.51 12.08 1.95
C GLN A 78 12.12 11.65 3.29
N MET A 79 11.60 10.58 3.90
CA MET A 79 12.11 10.11 5.20
C MET A 79 13.58 9.70 5.13
N LEU A 80 14.02 9.08 4.04
CA LEU A 80 15.38 8.60 3.84
C LEU A 80 16.34 9.73 3.43
N ASP A 81 15.87 10.67 2.62
CA ASP A 81 16.71 11.70 2.02
C ASP A 81 16.76 12.99 2.87
N GLU A 82 15.68 13.33 3.58
CA GLU A 82 15.53 14.58 4.33
C GLU A 82 15.30 14.37 5.84
N GLY A 83 15.02 13.15 6.25
CA GLY A 83 14.66 12.81 7.62
C GLY A 83 13.14 12.78 7.85
N PHE A 84 12.75 12.26 9.01
CA PHE A 84 11.34 12.11 9.36
C PHE A 84 10.69 13.46 9.67
N SER A 85 9.71 13.85 8.87
CA SER A 85 8.77 14.93 9.15
C SER A 85 7.36 14.48 8.81
N SER A 86 6.63 13.89 9.75
CA SER A 86 5.23 13.56 9.51
C SER A 86 4.34 14.67 10.02
N LYS A 87 3.52 15.23 9.14
CA LYS A 87 2.46 16.18 9.48
C LYS A 87 1.30 15.49 10.21
N HIS A 88 1.25 14.15 10.14
CA HIS A 88 0.19 13.30 10.67
C HIS A 88 0.76 12.19 11.56
N THR A 89 1.32 12.58 12.70
CA THR A 89 1.92 11.64 13.67
C THR A 89 0.93 10.58 14.20
N TYR A 90 -0.38 10.82 14.07
CA TYR A 90 -1.43 10.02 14.73
C TYR A 90 -2.40 9.31 13.77
N TYR A 91 -2.04 9.11 12.51
CA TYR A 91 -2.96 8.63 11.48
C TYR A 91 -3.66 7.31 11.82
N TYR A 92 -3.06 6.45 12.65
CA TYR A 92 -3.60 5.13 12.98
C TYR A 92 -3.88 4.88 14.45
N CYS A 93 -3.47 5.76 15.35
CA CYS A 93 -3.40 5.44 16.77
C CYS A 93 -4.26 6.30 17.69
N GLY A 94 -4.89 7.36 17.18
CA GLY A 94 -5.63 8.34 18.00
C GLY A 94 -4.73 9.37 18.70
N ASP A 95 -5.35 10.36 19.30
CA ASP A 95 -4.69 11.62 19.76
C ASP A 95 -3.71 11.45 20.93
N ASN A 96 -3.73 10.31 21.62
CA ASN A 96 -2.96 10.09 22.83
C ASN A 96 -1.81 9.07 22.68
N VAL A 97 -1.50 8.66 21.46
CA VAL A 97 -0.39 7.74 21.18
C VAL A 97 0.79 8.51 20.62
N LYS A 98 1.95 8.34 21.23
CA LYS A 98 3.19 8.89 20.69
C LYS A 98 3.79 7.89 19.70
N ALA A 99 4.07 8.36 18.50
CA ALA A 99 4.75 7.58 17.46
C ALA A 99 6.03 8.31 17.05
N GLU A 100 7.16 7.67 17.26
CA GLU A 100 8.48 8.24 16.97
C GLU A 100 9.30 7.26 16.12
N PRO A 101 10.07 7.76 15.13
CA PRO A 101 11.02 6.93 14.43
C PRO A 101 12.18 6.60 15.37
N GLU A 102 12.48 5.31 15.51
CA GLU A 102 13.62 4.82 16.30
C GLU A 102 14.80 4.51 15.40
N HIS A 103 14.54 4.03 14.19
CA HIS A 103 15.56 3.71 13.20
C HIS A 103 14.98 3.83 11.79
N ILE A 104 15.70 4.51 10.90
CA ILE A 104 15.33 4.61 9.48
C ILE A 104 16.62 4.50 8.66
N ASP A 105 16.71 3.46 7.82
CA ASP A 105 17.71 3.30 6.77
C ASP A 105 17.08 2.65 5.53
N ASP A 106 17.84 2.36 4.49
CA ASP A 106 17.33 1.78 3.23
C ASP A 106 16.72 0.36 3.37
N GLY A 107 16.93 -0.31 4.49
CA GLY A 107 16.46 -1.68 4.75
C GLY A 107 15.38 -1.78 5.83
N LEU A 108 15.29 -0.80 6.72
CA LEU A 108 14.42 -0.85 7.88
C LEU A 108 13.92 0.54 8.28
N ALA A 109 12.62 0.68 8.41
CA ALA A 109 11.98 1.78 9.12
C ALA A 109 11.31 1.22 10.38
N ARG A 110 11.87 1.52 11.55
CA ARG A 110 11.31 1.12 12.85
C ARG A 110 10.73 2.31 13.54
N PHE A 111 9.46 2.19 13.94
CA PHE A 111 8.74 3.17 14.75
C PHE A 111 8.42 2.59 16.12
N ARG A 112 8.59 3.41 17.14
CA ARG A 112 8.21 3.15 18.53
C ARG A 112 6.87 3.83 18.79
N TYR A 113 5.91 3.08 19.29
CA TYR A 113 4.59 3.56 19.71
C TYR A 113 4.46 3.43 21.21
N GLU A 114 4.14 4.53 21.87
CA GLU A 114 3.89 4.57 23.31
C GLU A 114 2.42 4.95 23.55
N PHE A 115 1.71 4.08 24.24
CA PHE A 115 0.29 4.22 24.53
C PHE A 115 0.06 4.85 25.91
N PRO A 116 -1.17 5.40 26.19
CA PRO A 116 -1.47 6.05 27.46
C PRO A 116 -1.37 5.14 28.70
N ASP A 117 -1.43 3.84 28.52
CA ASP A 117 -1.23 2.82 29.55
C ASP A 117 0.24 2.42 29.77
N GLU A 118 1.16 3.24 29.23
CA GLU A 118 2.61 3.02 29.26
C GLU A 118 3.08 1.78 28.47
N SER A 119 2.21 1.10 27.75
CA SER A 119 2.61 0.02 26.86
C SER A 119 3.40 0.57 25.66
N VAL A 120 4.45 -0.15 25.25
CA VAL A 120 5.31 0.21 24.13
C VAL A 120 5.33 -0.90 23.10
N PHE A 121 5.08 -0.52 21.84
CA PHE A 121 5.16 -1.44 20.71
C PHE A 121 6.10 -0.89 19.64
N HIS A 122 6.71 -1.80 18.89
CA HIS A 122 7.56 -1.45 17.77
C HIS A 122 6.96 -1.98 16.47
N LEU A 123 6.95 -1.13 15.47
CA LEU A 123 6.50 -1.49 14.12
C LEU A 123 7.70 -1.42 13.18
N ASN A 124 8.02 -2.55 12.57
CA ASN A 124 9.07 -2.67 11.58
C ASN A 124 8.46 -2.69 10.19
N MET A 125 8.99 -1.88 9.29
CA MET A 125 8.53 -1.76 7.91
C MET A 125 9.73 -1.70 6.98
N PHE A 126 9.57 -2.21 5.77
CA PHE A 126 10.53 -1.98 4.71
C PHE A 126 10.24 -0.61 4.06
N PRO A 127 11.22 0.32 3.98
CA PRO A 127 11.01 1.65 3.41
C PRO A 127 10.91 1.57 1.89
N LEU A 128 9.69 1.61 1.39
CA LEU A 128 9.38 1.52 -0.04
C LEU A 128 9.58 2.86 -0.72
N ARG A 129 10.62 3.00 -1.55
CA ARG A 129 10.80 4.18 -2.41
C ARG A 129 9.80 4.16 -3.57
N LYS A 130 9.28 5.33 -3.96
CA LYS A 130 8.31 5.50 -5.04
C LYS A 130 8.73 4.80 -6.33
N LYS A 131 9.95 5.10 -6.82
CA LYS A 131 10.47 4.51 -8.06
C LYS A 131 10.69 3.00 -7.99
N TYR A 132 10.98 2.47 -6.79
CA TYR A 132 11.13 1.04 -6.60
C TYR A 132 9.79 0.32 -6.76
N VAL A 133 8.73 0.85 -6.14
CA VAL A 133 7.38 0.28 -6.24
C VAL A 133 6.87 0.34 -7.68
N ASP A 134 7.03 1.47 -8.34
CA ASP A 134 6.66 1.66 -9.75
C ASP A 134 7.35 0.61 -10.65
N ARG A 135 8.67 0.49 -10.55
CA ARG A 135 9.44 -0.53 -11.29
C ARG A 135 8.93 -1.94 -11.01
N LEU A 136 8.71 -2.28 -9.74
CA LEU A 136 8.29 -3.62 -9.34
C LEU A 136 6.90 -3.97 -9.91
N MET A 137 5.99 -3.01 -9.97
CA MET A 137 4.67 -3.18 -10.58
C MET A 137 4.78 -3.45 -12.10
N HIS A 138 5.62 -2.71 -12.81
CA HIS A 138 5.86 -2.97 -14.24
C HIS A 138 6.52 -4.33 -14.47
N GLU A 139 7.48 -4.73 -13.65
CA GLU A 139 8.16 -6.03 -13.76
C GLU A 139 7.21 -7.22 -13.56
N VAL A 140 6.15 -7.09 -12.78
CA VAL A 140 5.15 -8.16 -12.60
C VAL A 140 4.03 -8.12 -13.64
N GLY A 141 4.00 -7.10 -14.51
CA GLY A 141 3.15 -7.07 -15.69
C GLY A 141 2.07 -6.00 -15.72
N PHE A 142 2.00 -5.07 -14.76
CA PHE A 142 1.10 -3.92 -14.88
C PHE A 142 1.55 -3.01 -16.01
N GLN A 143 0.64 -2.67 -16.92
CA GLN A 143 0.96 -1.92 -18.13
C GLN A 143 0.98 -0.41 -17.89
N ARG A 144 0.14 0.07 -16.98
CA ARG A 144 0.10 1.48 -16.60
C ARG A 144 0.18 1.60 -15.08
N VAL A 145 1.07 2.45 -14.60
CA VAL A 145 1.19 2.79 -13.18
C VAL A 145 1.17 4.29 -13.05
N THR A 146 0.15 4.82 -12.37
CA THR A 146 0.04 6.26 -12.06
C THR A 146 0.21 6.45 -10.57
N CYS A 147 1.05 7.39 -10.16
CA CYS A 147 1.27 7.68 -8.75
C CYS A 147 0.73 9.07 -8.39
N TYR A 148 -0.07 9.10 -7.35
CA TYR A 148 -0.62 10.32 -6.74
C TYR A 148 -0.03 10.50 -5.34
N GLY A 149 -0.17 11.73 -4.79
CA GLY A 149 0.17 12.01 -3.41
C GLY A 149 -1.08 12.25 -2.57
N ASP A 150 -1.13 11.74 -1.35
CA ASP A 150 -2.20 11.86 -0.37
C ASP A 150 -3.63 11.56 -0.87
N PHE A 151 -4.56 11.35 0.07
CA PHE A 151 -5.98 11.13 -0.26
C PHE A 151 -6.82 12.43 -0.08
N LYS A 152 -6.21 13.59 -0.28
CA LYS A 152 -6.87 14.88 -0.09
C LYS A 152 -7.06 15.60 -1.41
N GLU A 153 -8.14 16.38 -1.52
CA GLU A 153 -8.39 17.26 -2.68
C GLU A 153 -7.27 18.29 -2.89
N THR A 154 -6.61 18.68 -1.79
CA THR A 154 -5.50 19.64 -1.78
C THR A 154 -4.20 18.95 -1.41
N TYR A 155 -3.69 18.06 -2.28
CA TYR A 155 -2.36 17.52 -2.04
C TYR A 155 -1.28 18.34 -2.75
N HIS A 156 -0.08 18.36 -2.16
CA HIS A 156 1.09 18.92 -2.80
C HIS A 156 1.88 17.79 -3.46
N GLN A 157 2.02 17.84 -4.78
CA GLN A 157 2.76 16.82 -5.53
C GLN A 157 4.22 16.70 -5.09
N ASP A 158 4.77 17.81 -4.60
CA ASP A 158 6.18 17.91 -4.23
C ASP A 158 6.50 17.40 -2.82
N ASP A 159 5.50 17.27 -1.95
CA ASP A 159 5.69 16.87 -0.55
C ASP A 159 4.46 16.15 0.04
N PRO A 160 4.05 15.00 -0.50
CA PRO A 160 2.97 14.20 0.07
C PRO A 160 3.45 13.40 1.28
N ASP A 161 2.57 13.13 2.24
CA ASP A 161 2.83 12.17 3.32
C ASP A 161 2.74 10.71 2.82
N PHE A 162 1.89 10.46 1.82
CA PHE A 162 1.67 9.14 1.22
C PHE A 162 1.74 9.20 -0.29
N PHE A 163 2.30 8.17 -0.88
CA PHE A 163 2.15 7.85 -2.29
C PHE A 163 1.03 6.83 -2.48
N ILE A 164 0.23 7.03 -3.54
CA ILE A 164 -0.87 6.17 -3.93
C ILE A 164 -0.61 5.73 -5.35
N HIS A 165 -0.29 4.46 -5.54
CA HIS A 165 -0.10 3.86 -6.85
C HIS A 165 -1.42 3.26 -7.33
N ILE A 166 -1.83 3.64 -8.55
CA ILE A 166 -2.91 3.01 -9.30
C ILE A 166 -2.27 2.26 -10.45
N ALA A 167 -2.27 0.93 -10.35
CA ALA A 167 -1.65 0.07 -11.34
C ALA A 167 -2.73 -0.68 -12.13
N GLU A 168 -2.74 -0.53 -13.45
CA GLU A 168 -3.76 -1.05 -14.34
C GLU A 168 -3.27 -2.29 -15.08
N LYS A 169 -4.11 -3.33 -15.06
CA LYS A 169 -3.95 -4.53 -15.86
C LYS A 169 -4.68 -4.36 -17.19
N LYS A 170 -4.05 -3.67 -18.13
CA LYS A 170 -4.58 -3.44 -19.47
C LYS A 170 -3.68 -4.08 -20.51
N TYR A 171 -4.30 -4.55 -21.60
CA TYR A 171 -3.56 -4.92 -22.79
C TYR A 171 -3.81 -3.83 -23.82
N TYR A 172 -2.81 -2.96 -24.01
CA TYR A 172 -2.85 -1.99 -25.10
C TYR A 172 -2.62 -2.71 -26.42
N SER A 173 -3.43 -2.40 -27.44
CA SER A 173 -3.04 -2.71 -28.79
C SER A 173 -1.85 -1.80 -29.19
N PRO A 174 -0.95 -2.23 -30.09
CA PRO A 174 0.16 -1.40 -30.55
C PRO A 174 -0.28 0.00 -31.06
N ASP A 175 -1.52 0.13 -31.53
CA ASP A 175 -2.06 1.36 -32.10
C ASP A 175 -2.57 2.36 -31.01
N GLU A 176 -2.70 1.95 -29.75
CA GLU A 176 -3.14 2.81 -28.64
C GLU A 176 -1.96 3.39 -27.83
N ALA A 177 -0.77 2.82 -27.98
CA ALA A 177 0.42 3.25 -27.23
C ALA A 177 0.96 4.64 -27.66
N ASP A 178 0.63 5.09 -28.88
CA ASP A 178 1.13 6.34 -29.46
C ASP A 178 0.23 7.58 -29.17
N GLN A 179 -0.82 7.46 -28.36
CA GLN A 179 -1.78 8.57 -28.12
C GLN A 179 -1.57 9.33 -26.80
N ASP A 180 -0.67 8.89 -25.92
CA ASP A 180 -0.44 9.47 -24.59
C ASP A 180 0.96 10.15 -24.44
N GLU A 181 1.62 10.58 -25.55
CA GLU A 181 2.80 11.45 -25.50
C GLU A 181 2.47 12.96 -25.64
#